data_378402021c62ef98ae79bf213a3ad2bc
#
_entry.id   378402021c62ef98ae79bf213a3ad2bc
#
_cell.length_a   1.000
_cell.length_b   1.000
_cell.length_c   1.000
_cell.angle_alpha   90.00
_cell.angle_beta   90.00
_cell.angle_gamma   90.00
#
_symmetry.space_group_name_H-M   'P 1'
#
loop_
_entity.id
_entity.type
_entity.pdbx_description
1 polymer ?
#
loop_
_entity_poly.entity_id
_entity_poly.type
_entity_poly.pdbx_seq_one_letter_code
_entity_poly.pdbx_strand_id
1 'polypeptide(L)'
;MKFPKINISPKAYVIGAIIFIVVLSASLMGNSHYRTVKRVRVDINNEYENYFIDEKEILRLVTHNDDDPIVGKYLREVDLKLVEKRVRLCPFVEEVQAFKSHSGVVKIEVHQVKPLARIYYNGINDKYLLPNGKLIAVSPKYTSRSLIVRGDYTYKFGDTSFVNTADWNAYVEFFKRIGADKHWSAQVAELKIQRDGSIIIFPQIGDYEIKFGKPDDLDIKFKKLNIFFREILPLRGWDAYQAVNVQYKDQIVCD
;
A
#
# COMPACT_ATOMS: atom_id res chain seq x y z
N MET A 1 71.69 10.99 37.31
CA MET A 1 71.40 10.31 36.02
C MET A 1 70.84 11.28 35.05
N LYS A 2 71.59 11.68 33.99
CA LYS A 2 71.03 12.57 32.92
C LYS A 2 70.49 11.66 31.85
N PHE A 3 69.18 11.78 31.60
CA PHE A 3 68.53 11.09 30.47
C PHE A 3 69.05 11.69 29.16
N PRO A 4 69.35 10.87 28.15
CA PRO A 4 69.78 11.37 26.84
C PRO A 4 68.61 12.13 26.18
N LYS A 5 68.84 13.37 25.72
CA LYS A 5 67.90 14.11 24.90
C LYS A 5 67.86 13.46 23.50
N ILE A 6 66.81 12.72 23.22
CA ILE A 6 66.61 12.15 21.91
C ILE A 6 66.12 13.29 20.98
N ASN A 7 67.00 13.68 20.08
CA ASN A 7 66.70 14.73 19.09
C ASN A 7 66.01 14.06 17.90
N ILE A 8 64.65 14.03 17.94
CA ILE A 8 63.84 13.43 16.90
C ILE A 8 63.68 14.48 15.79
N SER A 9 63.99 14.13 14.54
CA SER A 9 63.85 15.04 13.41
C SER A 9 62.36 15.36 13.17
N PRO A 10 61.97 16.59 12.71
CA PRO A 10 60.61 16.95 12.44
C PRO A 10 59.91 16.00 11.45
N LYS A 11 60.67 15.38 10.54
CA LYS A 11 60.15 14.38 9.61
C LYS A 11 59.69 13.09 10.32
N ALA A 12 60.35 12.71 11.43
CA ALA A 12 59.94 11.53 12.21
C ALA A 12 58.63 11.76 12.95
N TYR A 13 58.31 12.98 13.39
CA TYR A 13 57.01 13.32 13.98
C TYR A 13 55.88 13.23 12.96
N VAL A 14 56.09 13.72 11.71
CA VAL A 14 55.13 13.63 10.63
C VAL A 14 54.84 12.17 10.28
N ILE A 15 55.87 11.34 10.16
CA ILE A 15 55.71 9.90 9.87
C ILE A 15 54.98 9.19 11.03
N GLY A 16 55.31 9.52 12.28
CA GLY A 16 54.60 8.98 13.45
C GLY A 16 53.15 9.36 13.51
N ALA A 17 52.80 10.62 13.16
CA ALA A 17 51.44 11.09 13.09
C ALA A 17 50.61 10.38 11.98
N ILE A 18 51.21 10.16 10.81
CA ILE A 18 50.61 9.41 9.72
C ILE A 18 50.33 7.97 10.12
N ILE A 19 51.33 7.30 10.73
CA ILE A 19 51.16 5.91 11.22
C ILE A 19 50.05 5.85 12.28
N PHE A 20 50.03 6.81 13.21
CA PHE A 20 49.00 6.88 14.25
C PHE A 20 47.61 7.07 13.65
N ILE A 21 47.43 7.94 12.65
CA ILE A 21 46.17 8.15 11.95
C ILE A 21 45.72 6.88 11.21
N VAL A 22 46.67 6.17 10.55
CA VAL A 22 46.39 4.92 9.84
C VAL A 22 45.97 3.83 10.81
N VAL A 23 46.67 3.68 11.95
CA VAL A 23 46.30 2.70 12.99
C VAL A 23 44.97 3.04 13.63
N LEU A 24 44.69 4.32 13.89
CA LEU A 24 43.42 4.79 14.43
C LEU A 24 42.26 4.51 13.46
N SER A 25 42.46 4.82 12.18
CA SER A 25 41.46 4.53 11.15
C SER A 25 41.21 3.02 10.97
N ALA A 26 42.25 2.21 10.99
CA ALA A 26 42.18 0.75 10.94
C ALA A 26 41.43 0.16 12.17
N SER A 27 41.69 0.70 13.37
CA SER A 27 40.97 0.31 14.60
C SER A 27 39.49 0.67 14.57
N LEU A 28 39.13 1.82 13.98
CA LEU A 28 37.73 2.25 13.82
C LEU A 28 37.02 1.41 12.75
N MET A 29 37.69 1.01 11.68
CA MET A 29 37.11 0.16 10.63
C MET A 29 37.06 -1.32 11.02
N GLY A 30 37.97 -1.83 11.82
CA GLY A 30 38.08 -3.26 12.16
C GLY A 30 36.90 -3.82 12.98
N ASN A 31 36.15 -2.97 13.67
CA ASN A 31 35.14 -3.43 14.62
C ASN A 31 33.76 -3.67 13.97
N SER A 32 33.57 -3.34 12.68
CA SER A 32 32.29 -3.52 12.01
C SER A 32 32.07 -4.94 11.49
N HIS A 33 33.16 -5.70 11.23
CA HIS A 33 33.07 -7.02 10.61
C HIS A 33 32.56 -8.14 11.54
N TYR A 34 32.61 -7.96 12.86
CA TYR A 34 32.24 -8.98 13.86
C TYR A 34 30.92 -8.65 14.60
N ARG A 35 30.20 -7.65 14.15
CA ARG A 35 28.95 -7.28 14.80
C ARG A 35 27.85 -8.27 14.46
N THR A 36 27.20 -8.80 15.50
CA THR A 36 26.05 -9.67 15.38
C THR A 36 24.73 -8.88 15.43
N VAL A 37 23.69 -9.44 14.86
CA VAL A 37 22.31 -8.92 15.00
C VAL A 37 21.87 -9.16 16.44
N LYS A 38 21.60 -8.08 17.16
CA LYS A 38 21.09 -8.09 18.54
C LYS A 38 19.57 -8.21 18.59
N ARG A 39 18.89 -7.57 17.63
CA ARG A 39 17.42 -7.58 17.52
C ARG A 39 16.96 -7.22 16.11
N VAL A 40 15.78 -7.69 15.78
CA VAL A 40 14.99 -7.23 14.62
C VAL A 40 13.94 -6.26 15.14
N ARG A 41 13.75 -5.15 14.45
CA ARG A 41 12.70 -4.17 14.71
C ARG A 41 11.84 -4.06 13.47
N VAL A 42 10.55 -4.22 13.64
CA VAL A 42 9.56 -4.06 12.58
C VAL A 42 8.79 -2.78 12.83
N ASP A 43 8.78 -1.89 11.85
CA ASP A 43 7.97 -0.67 11.86
C ASP A 43 6.92 -0.80 10.75
N ILE A 44 5.66 -0.98 11.13
CA ILE A 44 4.53 -1.09 10.20
C ILE A 44 3.89 0.28 10.06
N ASN A 45 3.86 0.80 8.83
CA ASN A 45 3.20 2.07 8.55
C ASN A 45 1.68 1.85 8.43
N ASN A 46 0.93 2.52 9.30
CA ASN A 46 -0.53 2.50 9.35
C ASN A 46 -1.15 3.80 8.81
N GLU A 47 -0.51 4.43 7.82
CA GLU A 47 -0.94 5.71 7.24
C GLU A 47 -2.42 5.72 6.81
N TYR A 48 -2.93 4.56 6.39
CA TYR A 48 -4.33 4.41 5.94
C TYR A 48 -5.24 3.77 6.99
N GLU A 49 -4.81 3.72 8.25
CA GLU A 49 -5.54 3.03 9.33
C GLU A 49 -5.88 1.56 8.99
N ASN A 50 -5.08 0.93 8.16
CA ASN A 50 -5.20 -0.49 7.84
C ASN A 50 -4.37 -1.34 8.81
N TYR A 51 -4.94 -2.44 9.29
CA TYR A 51 -4.36 -3.34 10.29
C TYR A 51 -4.42 -4.80 9.83
N PHE A 52 -4.02 -5.04 8.56
CA PHE A 52 -4.06 -6.38 7.96
C PHE A 52 -3.03 -7.33 8.55
N ILE A 53 -1.88 -6.82 8.93
CA ILE A 53 -0.71 -7.58 9.39
C ILE A 53 -0.21 -7.02 10.71
N ASP A 54 0.40 -7.89 11.51
CA ASP A 54 1.03 -7.55 12.77
C ASP A 54 2.54 -7.82 12.77
N GLU A 55 3.25 -7.30 13.78
CA GLU A 55 4.70 -7.47 13.93
C GLU A 55 5.11 -8.95 13.99
N LYS A 56 4.32 -9.79 14.69
CA LYS A 56 4.61 -11.22 14.84
C LYS A 56 4.56 -11.95 13.50
N GLU A 57 3.61 -11.58 12.66
CA GLU A 57 3.46 -12.15 11.32
C GLU A 57 4.63 -11.77 10.41
N ILE A 58 5.05 -10.51 10.44
CA ILE A 58 6.25 -10.07 9.73
C ILE A 58 7.50 -10.79 10.23
N LEU A 59 7.68 -10.91 11.55
CA LEU A 59 8.83 -11.63 12.11
C LEU A 59 8.87 -13.10 11.68
N ARG A 60 7.73 -13.79 11.61
CA ARG A 60 7.66 -15.16 11.08
C ARG A 60 8.08 -15.25 9.61
N LEU A 61 7.67 -14.29 8.78
CA LEU A 61 8.10 -14.24 7.38
C LEU A 61 9.61 -13.99 7.27
N VAL A 62 10.13 -13.07 8.06
CA VAL A 62 11.55 -12.73 8.12
C VAL A 62 12.42 -13.94 8.48
N THR A 63 12.00 -14.71 9.49
CA THR A 63 12.72 -15.88 10.00
C THR A 63 12.37 -17.18 9.26
N HIS A 64 11.55 -17.12 8.24
CA HIS A 64 11.02 -18.29 7.53
C HIS A 64 10.38 -19.30 8.48
N ASN A 65 9.45 -18.83 9.33
CA ASN A 65 8.79 -19.61 10.38
C ASN A 65 9.77 -20.18 11.41
N ASP A 66 10.78 -19.39 11.81
CA ASP A 66 11.84 -19.71 12.77
C ASP A 66 12.92 -20.71 12.26
N ASP A 67 12.83 -21.16 11.01
CA ASP A 67 13.86 -22.03 10.40
C ASP A 67 15.17 -21.29 10.12
N ASP A 68 15.12 -19.96 9.95
CA ASP A 68 16.26 -19.11 9.60
C ASP A 68 16.36 -17.89 10.53
N PRO A 69 16.70 -18.07 11.82
CA PRO A 69 16.76 -16.98 12.77
C PRO A 69 17.84 -15.98 12.38
N ILE A 70 17.52 -14.69 12.40
CA ILE A 70 18.44 -13.60 12.06
C ILE A 70 19.23 -13.12 13.28
N VAL A 71 18.62 -13.13 14.47
CA VAL A 71 19.27 -12.72 15.72
C VAL A 71 20.43 -13.64 16.03
N GLY A 72 21.58 -13.07 16.33
CA GLY A 72 22.84 -13.80 16.58
C GLY A 72 23.73 -14.00 15.35
N LYS A 73 23.20 -13.92 14.12
CA LYS A 73 24.03 -13.95 12.90
C LYS A 73 24.90 -12.70 12.79
N TYR A 74 26.02 -12.82 12.09
CA TYR A 74 26.80 -11.62 11.76
C TYR A 74 26.02 -10.72 10.82
N LEU A 75 26.06 -9.41 11.05
CA LEU A 75 25.34 -8.43 10.20
C LEU A 75 25.68 -8.58 8.70
N ARG A 76 26.94 -8.94 8.38
CA ARG A 76 27.37 -9.17 6.99
C ARG A 76 26.69 -10.37 6.32
N GLU A 77 26.27 -11.37 7.11
CA GLU A 77 25.67 -12.62 6.63
C GLU A 77 24.16 -12.50 6.41
N VAL A 78 23.53 -11.48 6.98
CA VAL A 78 22.10 -11.25 6.78
C VAL A 78 21.88 -10.70 5.36
N ASP A 79 21.21 -11.47 4.54
CA ASP A 79 20.75 -11.02 3.21
C ASP A 79 19.44 -10.24 3.32
N LEU A 80 19.54 -8.90 3.26
CA LEU A 80 18.37 -8.02 3.34
C LEU A 80 17.42 -8.21 2.16
N LYS A 81 17.93 -8.52 0.97
CA LYS A 81 17.08 -8.77 -0.21
C LYS A 81 16.24 -10.03 -0.03
N LEU A 82 16.82 -11.07 0.59
CA LEU A 82 16.09 -12.29 0.92
C LEU A 82 15.01 -12.00 1.97
N VAL A 83 15.32 -11.21 3.00
CA VAL A 83 14.35 -10.76 4.03
C VAL A 83 13.20 -10.03 3.38
N GLU A 84 13.47 -9.01 2.57
CA GLU A 84 12.44 -8.25 1.84
C GLU A 84 11.61 -9.15 0.92
N LYS A 85 12.25 -10.07 0.19
CA LYS A 85 11.55 -11.02 -0.68
C LYS A 85 10.57 -11.89 0.10
N ARG A 86 10.95 -12.37 1.29
CA ARG A 86 10.07 -13.17 2.16
C ARG A 86 8.87 -12.37 2.63
N VAL A 87 9.07 -11.13 3.07
CA VAL A 87 7.99 -10.25 3.53
C VAL A 87 7.04 -9.88 2.39
N ARG A 88 7.54 -9.66 1.17
CA ARG A 88 6.71 -9.40 -0.04
C ARG A 88 5.81 -10.57 -0.44
N LEU A 89 6.00 -11.77 0.10
CA LEU A 89 5.08 -12.88 -0.12
C LEU A 89 3.72 -12.65 0.57
N CYS A 90 3.66 -11.80 1.59
CA CYS A 90 2.40 -11.41 2.21
C CYS A 90 1.59 -10.51 1.24
N PRO A 91 0.37 -10.92 0.87
CA PRO A 91 -0.43 -10.15 -0.11
C PRO A 91 -0.87 -8.78 0.41
N PHE A 92 -0.77 -8.52 1.72
CA PHE A 92 -1.11 -7.24 2.35
C PHE A 92 0.08 -6.29 2.48
N VAL A 93 1.27 -6.68 2.01
CA VAL A 93 2.45 -5.83 1.95
C VAL A 93 2.51 -5.17 0.56
N GLU A 94 2.49 -3.84 0.53
CA GLU A 94 2.69 -3.04 -0.68
C GLU A 94 4.18 -2.81 -0.92
N GLU A 95 4.87 -2.34 0.11
CA GLU A 95 6.30 -2.08 0.06
C GLU A 95 6.97 -2.55 1.34
N VAL A 96 8.20 -3.01 1.21
CA VAL A 96 9.06 -3.37 2.35
C VAL A 96 10.48 -2.96 2.05
N GLN A 97 11.13 -2.38 3.07
CA GLN A 97 12.53 -2.00 3.06
C GLN A 97 13.22 -2.52 4.32
N ALA A 98 14.39 -3.10 4.17
CA ALA A 98 15.17 -3.62 5.28
C ALA A 98 16.53 -2.91 5.36
N PHE A 99 16.95 -2.56 6.58
CA PHE A 99 18.16 -1.81 6.85
C PHE A 99 18.98 -2.46 7.96
N LYS A 100 20.30 -2.38 7.85
CA LYS A 100 21.24 -2.75 8.91
C LYS A 100 21.73 -1.51 9.62
N SER A 101 21.58 -1.47 10.94
CA SER A 101 22.19 -0.41 11.77
C SER A 101 23.55 -0.86 12.30
N HIS A 102 24.47 0.09 12.43
CA HIS A 102 25.74 -0.13 13.10
C HIS A 102 25.62 -0.60 14.57
N SER A 103 24.47 -0.40 15.20
CA SER A 103 24.19 -0.85 16.57
C SER A 103 23.83 -2.33 16.68
N GLY A 104 23.76 -3.07 15.57
CA GLY A 104 23.36 -4.48 15.53
C GLY A 104 21.84 -4.67 15.44
N VAL A 105 21.11 -3.67 14.97
CA VAL A 105 19.66 -3.75 14.74
C VAL A 105 19.41 -3.94 13.25
N VAL A 106 18.60 -4.91 12.90
CA VAL A 106 17.98 -5.02 11.58
C VAL A 106 16.59 -4.38 11.67
N LYS A 107 16.38 -3.28 10.95
CA LYS A 107 15.11 -2.56 10.87
C LYS A 107 14.38 -2.98 9.61
N ILE A 108 13.09 -3.26 9.72
CA ILE A 108 12.22 -3.63 8.61
C ILE A 108 11.04 -2.65 8.62
N GLU A 109 10.94 -1.85 7.58
CA GLU A 109 9.84 -0.93 7.35
C GLU A 109 8.87 -1.56 6.37
N VAL A 110 7.59 -1.60 6.74
CA VAL A 110 6.53 -2.25 5.97
C VAL A 110 5.41 -1.27 5.73
N HIS A 111 5.04 -1.08 4.47
CA HIS A 111 3.85 -0.35 4.07
C HIS A 111 2.76 -1.34 3.69
N GLN A 112 1.58 -1.18 4.28
CA GLN A 112 0.43 -2.02 4.00
C GLN A 112 -0.33 -1.53 2.78
N VAL A 113 -0.94 -2.46 2.04
CA VAL A 113 -1.79 -2.14 0.88
C VAL A 113 -2.98 -1.27 1.29
N LYS A 114 -3.40 -0.38 0.38
CA LYS A 114 -4.66 0.36 0.46
C LYS A 114 -5.60 -0.15 -0.63
N PRO A 115 -6.56 -1.03 -0.32
CA PRO A 115 -7.52 -1.49 -1.30
C PRO A 115 -8.37 -0.36 -1.86
N LEU A 116 -8.62 -0.37 -3.17
CA LEU A 116 -9.57 0.52 -3.84
C LEU A 116 -11.01 0.13 -3.53
N ALA A 117 -11.28 -1.17 -3.59
CA ALA A 117 -12.61 -1.71 -3.43
C ALA A 117 -12.60 -3.11 -2.80
N ARG A 118 -13.70 -3.46 -2.15
CA ARG A 118 -14.03 -4.82 -1.76
C ARG A 118 -15.10 -5.34 -2.71
N ILE A 119 -14.75 -6.36 -3.46
CA ILE A 119 -15.62 -7.01 -4.44
C ILE A 119 -16.32 -8.18 -3.76
N TYR A 120 -17.65 -8.15 -3.75
CA TYR A 120 -18.47 -9.21 -3.20
C TYR A 120 -18.79 -10.26 -4.27
N TYR A 121 -18.38 -11.50 -4.02
CA TYR A 121 -18.69 -12.68 -4.84
C TYR A 121 -19.70 -13.55 -4.10
N ASN A 122 -20.97 -13.19 -4.10
CA ASN A 122 -22.04 -13.97 -3.47
C ASN A 122 -21.73 -14.41 -2.01
N GLY A 123 -20.97 -13.61 -1.28
CA GLY A 123 -20.69 -13.78 0.14
C GLY A 123 -19.64 -14.83 0.52
N ILE A 124 -19.08 -15.60 -0.41
CA ILE A 124 -18.22 -16.74 -0.04
C ILE A 124 -16.73 -16.46 -0.30
N ASN A 125 -16.37 -15.66 -1.28
CA ASN A 125 -14.98 -15.42 -1.67
C ASN A 125 -14.70 -13.96 -2.01
N ASP A 126 -15.09 -13.06 -1.12
CA ASP A 126 -14.81 -11.64 -1.30
C ASP A 126 -13.32 -11.39 -1.55
N LYS A 127 -13.02 -10.40 -2.37
CA LYS A 127 -11.66 -10.00 -2.68
C LYS A 127 -11.48 -8.50 -2.54
N TYR A 128 -10.28 -8.09 -2.18
CA TYR A 128 -9.86 -6.70 -2.31
C TYR A 128 -9.23 -6.47 -3.67
N LEU A 129 -9.64 -5.38 -4.31
CA LEU A 129 -9.01 -4.84 -5.52
C LEU A 129 -7.97 -3.81 -5.11
N LEU A 130 -6.73 -4.02 -5.53
CA LEU A 130 -5.62 -3.10 -5.30
C LEU A 130 -5.46 -2.08 -6.44
N PRO A 131 -4.76 -0.94 -6.22
CA PRO A 131 -4.54 0.08 -7.24
C PRO A 131 -3.84 -0.41 -8.52
N ASN A 132 -3.07 -1.48 -8.42
CA ASN A 132 -2.42 -2.11 -9.57
C ASN A 132 -3.32 -3.08 -10.35
N GLY A 133 -4.61 -3.15 -10.01
CA GLY A 133 -5.58 -4.06 -10.64
C GLY A 133 -5.53 -5.51 -10.10
N LYS A 134 -4.65 -5.82 -9.16
CA LYS A 134 -4.55 -7.15 -8.56
C LYS A 134 -5.68 -7.39 -7.58
N LEU A 135 -6.22 -8.59 -7.60
CA LEU A 135 -7.21 -9.07 -6.62
C LEU A 135 -6.51 -9.94 -5.57
N ILE A 136 -6.76 -9.64 -4.30
CA ILE A 136 -6.28 -10.43 -3.15
C ILE A 136 -7.46 -10.88 -2.30
N ALA A 137 -7.29 -11.97 -1.57
CA ALA A 137 -8.30 -12.44 -0.62
C ALA A 137 -8.48 -11.42 0.51
N VAL A 138 -9.69 -11.36 1.10
CA VAL A 138 -9.93 -10.53 2.27
C VAL A 138 -9.19 -11.09 3.49
N SER A 139 -8.78 -10.19 4.39
CA SER A 139 -8.14 -10.59 5.64
C SER A 139 -9.19 -11.12 6.62
N PRO A 140 -8.94 -12.24 7.31
CA PRO A 140 -9.81 -12.69 8.38
C PRO A 140 -9.68 -11.84 9.66
N LYS A 141 -8.59 -11.06 9.78
CA LYS A 141 -8.27 -10.28 10.97
C LYS A 141 -8.83 -8.85 10.92
N TYR A 142 -8.92 -8.28 9.73
CA TYR A 142 -9.24 -6.86 9.57
C TYR A 142 -10.04 -6.60 8.29
N THR A 143 -11.03 -5.71 8.38
CA THR A 143 -11.80 -5.23 7.23
C THR A 143 -11.45 -3.78 6.96
N SER A 144 -10.86 -3.52 5.79
CA SER A 144 -10.55 -2.17 5.33
C SER A 144 -11.83 -1.39 4.99
N ARG A 145 -11.81 -0.09 5.29
CA ARG A 145 -12.80 0.87 4.79
C ARG A 145 -12.51 1.15 3.32
N SER A 146 -13.04 0.32 2.45
CA SER A 146 -12.90 0.44 1.00
C SER A 146 -14.27 0.45 0.35
N LEU A 147 -14.32 0.96 -0.88
CA LEU A 147 -15.54 1.00 -1.68
C LEU A 147 -16.17 -0.40 -1.79
N ILE A 148 -17.45 -0.52 -1.54
CA ILE A 148 -18.18 -1.78 -1.66
C ILE A 148 -18.68 -1.95 -3.10
N VAL A 149 -18.38 -3.09 -3.71
CA VAL A 149 -18.81 -3.42 -5.07
C VAL A 149 -19.54 -4.75 -5.08
N ARG A 150 -20.80 -4.75 -5.53
CA ARG A 150 -21.65 -5.93 -5.65
C ARG A 150 -22.24 -6.04 -7.05
N GLY A 151 -22.96 -7.10 -7.30
CA GLY A 151 -23.81 -7.28 -8.49
C GLY A 151 -23.42 -8.49 -9.33
N ASP A 152 -24.28 -8.80 -10.29
CA ASP A 152 -24.19 -10.03 -11.08
C ASP A 152 -22.93 -10.09 -11.96
N TYR A 153 -22.37 -8.94 -12.36
CA TYR A 153 -21.19 -8.90 -13.23
C TYR A 153 -19.89 -9.17 -12.48
N THR A 154 -19.88 -9.07 -11.13
CA THR A 154 -18.65 -9.20 -10.35
C THR A 154 -17.98 -10.56 -10.50
N TYR A 155 -18.73 -11.61 -10.92
CA TYR A 155 -18.13 -12.92 -11.19
C TYR A 155 -17.02 -12.87 -12.25
N LYS A 156 -17.11 -11.97 -13.23
CA LYS A 156 -16.09 -11.80 -14.26
C LYS A 156 -14.77 -11.28 -13.71
N PHE A 157 -14.80 -10.54 -12.62
CA PHE A 157 -13.58 -10.04 -11.98
C PHE A 157 -12.74 -11.17 -11.36
N GLY A 158 -13.32 -12.34 -11.16
CA GLY A 158 -12.59 -13.56 -10.78
C GLY A 158 -11.99 -14.32 -11.95
N ASP A 159 -12.37 -14.00 -13.16
CA ASP A 159 -11.90 -14.66 -14.38
C ASP A 159 -10.57 -14.05 -14.84
N THR A 160 -9.53 -14.90 -14.91
CA THR A 160 -8.19 -14.48 -15.35
C THR A 160 -8.16 -14.01 -16.79
N SER A 161 -9.11 -14.46 -17.62
CA SER A 161 -9.23 -14.02 -19.03
C SER A 161 -9.77 -12.61 -19.13
N PHE A 162 -10.55 -12.14 -18.16
CA PHE A 162 -11.11 -10.79 -18.10
C PHE A 162 -10.11 -9.79 -17.49
N VAL A 163 -9.36 -10.24 -16.48
CA VAL A 163 -8.36 -9.41 -15.82
C VAL A 163 -7.27 -9.00 -16.84
N ASN A 164 -6.92 -7.71 -16.85
CA ASN A 164 -6.00 -7.06 -17.80
C ASN A 164 -6.57 -6.79 -19.21
N THR A 165 -7.86 -7.01 -19.45
CA THR A 165 -8.52 -6.50 -20.66
C THR A 165 -8.73 -4.99 -20.59
N ALA A 166 -9.06 -4.36 -21.72
CA ALA A 166 -9.42 -2.94 -21.75
C ALA A 166 -10.61 -2.64 -20.85
N ASP A 167 -11.62 -3.52 -20.85
CA ASP A 167 -12.80 -3.39 -19.99
C ASP A 167 -12.42 -3.44 -18.52
N TRP A 168 -11.59 -4.39 -18.11
CA TRP A 168 -11.09 -4.45 -16.74
C TRP A 168 -10.38 -3.17 -16.31
N ASN A 169 -9.48 -2.67 -17.15
CA ASN A 169 -8.74 -1.44 -16.88
C ASN A 169 -9.69 -0.23 -16.72
N ALA A 170 -10.78 -0.17 -17.51
CA ALA A 170 -11.78 0.88 -17.38
C ALA A 170 -12.47 0.84 -15.99
N TYR A 171 -12.81 -0.35 -15.45
CA TYR A 171 -13.32 -0.46 -14.08
C TYR A 171 -12.28 -0.05 -13.05
N VAL A 172 -11.03 -0.49 -13.19
CA VAL A 172 -9.95 -0.11 -12.26
C VAL A 172 -9.76 1.41 -12.24
N GLU A 173 -9.76 2.08 -13.39
CA GLU A 173 -9.65 3.54 -13.47
C GLU A 173 -10.87 4.25 -12.85
N PHE A 174 -12.07 3.72 -13.05
CA PHE A 174 -13.27 4.24 -12.39
C PHE A 174 -13.15 4.15 -10.86
N PHE A 175 -12.74 3.00 -10.31
CA PHE A 175 -12.56 2.83 -8.87
C PHE A 175 -11.43 3.72 -8.33
N LYS A 176 -10.33 3.86 -9.05
CA LYS A 176 -9.24 4.79 -8.68
C LYS A 176 -9.76 6.23 -8.58
N ARG A 177 -10.57 6.66 -9.54
CA ARG A 177 -11.10 8.01 -9.57
C ARG A 177 -11.98 8.30 -8.35
N ILE A 178 -12.81 7.35 -7.93
CA ILE A 178 -13.60 7.48 -6.70
C ILE A 178 -12.68 7.51 -5.48
N GLY A 179 -11.70 6.59 -5.40
CA GLY A 179 -10.81 6.48 -4.24
C GLY A 179 -9.80 7.62 -4.07
N ALA A 180 -9.40 8.27 -5.18
CA ALA A 180 -8.45 9.38 -5.16
C ALA A 180 -9.07 10.71 -4.73
N ASP A 181 -10.38 10.88 -4.95
CA ASP A 181 -11.09 12.10 -4.63
C ASP A 181 -11.83 11.96 -3.29
N LYS A 182 -11.48 12.80 -2.31
CA LYS A 182 -12.11 12.80 -0.97
C LYS A 182 -13.61 13.06 -1.02
N HIS A 183 -14.07 13.86 -1.98
CA HIS A 183 -15.50 14.12 -2.15
C HIS A 183 -16.22 12.85 -2.61
N TRP A 184 -15.73 12.18 -3.67
CA TRP A 184 -16.36 10.98 -4.18
C TRP A 184 -16.27 9.80 -3.22
N SER A 185 -15.13 9.62 -2.55
CA SER A 185 -14.97 8.55 -1.56
C SER A 185 -15.88 8.71 -0.34
N ALA A 186 -16.33 9.94 -0.04
CA ALA A 186 -17.29 10.22 1.03
C ALA A 186 -18.74 10.16 0.55
N GLN A 187 -19.01 10.37 -0.75
CA GLN A 187 -20.36 10.39 -1.29
C GLN A 187 -20.88 9.01 -1.73
N VAL A 188 -19.99 8.09 -2.08
CA VAL A 188 -20.37 6.77 -2.58
C VAL A 188 -20.39 5.76 -1.44
N ALA A 189 -21.58 5.20 -1.16
CA ALA A 189 -21.72 4.13 -0.17
C ALA A 189 -21.41 2.77 -0.78
N GLU A 190 -21.99 2.49 -1.95
CA GLU A 190 -21.89 1.18 -2.60
C GLU A 190 -22.00 1.33 -4.12
N LEU A 191 -21.43 0.39 -4.84
CA LEU A 191 -21.58 0.22 -6.28
C LEU A 191 -22.24 -1.12 -6.58
N LYS A 192 -23.20 -1.10 -7.49
CA LYS A 192 -23.78 -2.31 -8.06
C LYS A 192 -23.41 -2.39 -9.54
N ILE A 193 -22.78 -3.50 -9.95
CA ILE A 193 -22.48 -3.74 -11.35
C ILE A 193 -23.49 -4.73 -11.88
N GLN A 194 -24.33 -4.24 -12.80
CA GLN A 194 -25.40 -5.02 -13.41
C GLN A 194 -24.86 -6.05 -14.39
N ARG A 195 -25.68 -7.01 -14.78
CA ARG A 195 -25.31 -8.12 -15.67
C ARG A 195 -24.74 -7.67 -17.03
N ASP A 196 -25.14 -6.51 -17.52
CA ASP A 196 -24.64 -5.90 -18.77
C ASP A 196 -23.32 -5.13 -18.60
N GLY A 197 -22.81 -5.05 -17.35
CA GLY A 197 -21.60 -4.32 -16.99
C GLY A 197 -21.84 -2.85 -16.66
N SER A 198 -23.09 -2.37 -16.66
CA SER A 198 -23.40 -1.00 -16.24
C SER A 198 -23.28 -0.85 -14.72
N ILE A 199 -22.88 0.34 -14.27
CA ILE A 199 -22.64 0.69 -12.88
C ILE A 199 -23.82 1.52 -12.37
N ILE A 200 -24.36 1.13 -11.22
CA ILE A 200 -25.25 1.94 -10.39
C ILE A 200 -24.47 2.35 -9.15
N ILE A 201 -24.50 3.64 -8.82
CA ILE A 201 -23.89 4.20 -7.62
C ILE A 201 -25.01 4.47 -6.62
N PHE A 202 -24.85 3.96 -5.40
CA PHE A 202 -25.69 4.31 -4.27
C PHE A 202 -24.95 5.35 -3.43
N PRO A 203 -25.53 6.54 -3.25
CA PRO A 203 -24.91 7.59 -2.46
C PRO A 203 -24.97 7.29 -0.96
N GLN A 204 -24.10 7.94 -0.18
CA GLN A 204 -24.09 7.84 1.27
C GLN A 204 -25.27 8.55 1.92
N ILE A 205 -25.81 9.57 1.26
CA ILE A 205 -26.94 10.38 1.74
C ILE A 205 -28.00 10.44 0.66
N GLY A 206 -29.27 10.24 1.05
CA GLY A 206 -30.42 10.16 0.16
C GLY A 206 -30.75 8.73 -0.26
N ASP A 207 -32.01 8.52 -0.65
CA ASP A 207 -32.55 7.20 -1.04
C ASP A 207 -32.81 7.16 -2.56
N TYR A 208 -31.77 7.41 -3.34
CA TYR A 208 -31.84 7.38 -4.80
C TYR A 208 -30.66 6.64 -5.39
N GLU A 209 -30.86 6.14 -6.61
CA GLU A 209 -29.79 5.48 -7.35
C GLU A 209 -29.24 6.37 -8.47
N ILE A 210 -27.93 6.30 -8.71
CA ILE A 210 -27.28 7.00 -9.81
C ILE A 210 -26.92 5.98 -10.90
N LYS A 211 -27.60 6.05 -12.03
CA LYS A 211 -27.34 5.23 -13.22
C LYS A 211 -26.13 5.81 -13.97
N PHE A 212 -24.94 5.31 -13.63
CA PHE A 212 -23.69 5.77 -14.24
C PHE A 212 -23.44 5.16 -15.61
N GLY A 213 -23.90 3.92 -15.83
CA GLY A 213 -23.61 3.14 -17.04
C GLY A 213 -22.24 2.50 -17.04
N LYS A 214 -21.69 2.23 -18.21
CA LYS A 214 -20.36 1.64 -18.34
C LYS A 214 -19.27 2.61 -17.89
N PRO A 215 -18.08 2.12 -17.47
CA PRO A 215 -16.97 2.97 -17.03
C PRO A 215 -16.20 3.61 -18.21
N ASP A 216 -16.94 4.25 -19.10
CA ASP A 216 -16.48 5.05 -20.23
C ASP A 216 -16.75 6.54 -19.99
N ASP A 217 -16.14 7.43 -20.76
CA ASP A 217 -16.34 8.88 -20.72
C ASP A 217 -16.33 9.45 -19.28
N LEU A 218 -15.43 8.94 -18.43
CA LEU A 218 -15.40 9.23 -17.00
C LEU A 218 -15.43 10.73 -16.70
N ASP A 219 -14.65 11.54 -17.42
CA ASP A 219 -14.58 12.98 -17.19
C ASP A 219 -15.92 13.68 -17.39
N ILE A 220 -16.63 13.29 -18.44
CA ILE A 220 -17.95 13.85 -18.76
C ILE A 220 -18.95 13.44 -17.68
N LYS A 221 -19.02 12.15 -17.34
CA LYS A 221 -19.97 11.63 -16.35
C LYS A 221 -19.73 12.18 -14.95
N PHE A 222 -18.47 12.23 -14.50
CA PHE A 222 -18.14 12.84 -13.21
C PHE A 222 -18.41 14.36 -13.18
N LYS A 223 -18.22 15.07 -14.32
CA LYS A 223 -18.61 16.47 -14.41
C LYS A 223 -20.13 16.65 -14.23
N LYS A 224 -20.95 15.80 -14.86
CA LYS A 224 -22.42 15.81 -14.67
C LYS A 224 -22.79 15.52 -13.21
N LEU A 225 -22.18 14.54 -12.59
CA LEU A 225 -22.39 14.27 -11.17
C LEU A 225 -22.01 15.47 -10.29
N ASN A 226 -20.92 16.18 -10.59
CA ASN A 226 -20.57 17.39 -9.88
C ASN A 226 -21.64 18.47 -10.01
N ILE A 227 -22.20 18.67 -11.21
CA ILE A 227 -23.31 19.60 -11.45
C ILE A 227 -24.54 19.16 -10.64
N PHE A 228 -24.88 17.88 -10.69
CA PHE A 228 -26.00 17.35 -9.94
C PHE A 228 -25.86 17.61 -8.43
N PHE A 229 -24.72 17.26 -7.82
CA PHE A 229 -24.52 17.41 -6.39
C PHE A 229 -24.38 18.85 -5.92
N ARG A 230 -23.81 19.75 -6.74
CA ARG A 230 -23.54 21.13 -6.35
C ARG A 230 -24.64 22.11 -6.72
N GLU A 231 -25.35 21.87 -7.81
CA GLU A 231 -26.29 22.83 -8.38
C GLU A 231 -27.75 22.36 -8.33
N ILE A 232 -28.00 21.07 -8.60
CA ILE A 232 -29.38 20.56 -8.70
C ILE A 232 -29.90 20.12 -7.33
N LEU A 233 -29.17 19.25 -6.67
CA LEU A 233 -29.60 18.63 -5.43
C LEU A 233 -29.82 19.62 -4.27
N PRO A 234 -28.98 20.66 -4.04
CA PRO A 234 -29.22 21.65 -2.98
C PRO A 234 -30.48 22.49 -3.21
N LEU A 235 -30.90 22.68 -4.45
CA LEU A 235 -32.11 23.45 -4.78
C LEU A 235 -33.38 22.62 -4.64
N ARG A 236 -33.32 21.30 -4.81
CA ARG A 236 -34.47 20.41 -4.84
C ARG A 236 -34.65 19.59 -3.57
N GLY A 237 -33.58 19.38 -2.81
CA GLY A 237 -33.57 18.51 -1.64
C GLY A 237 -33.04 17.11 -1.95
N TRP A 238 -32.58 16.41 -0.91
CA TRP A 238 -31.93 15.11 -1.03
C TRP A 238 -32.85 13.96 -1.37
N ASP A 239 -34.16 14.12 -1.10
CA ASP A 239 -35.20 13.11 -1.33
C ASP A 239 -36.08 13.45 -2.53
N ALA A 240 -35.64 14.39 -3.38
CA ALA A 240 -36.44 14.89 -4.51
C ALA A 240 -36.51 13.90 -5.69
N TYR A 241 -35.57 12.95 -5.75
CA TYR A 241 -35.41 12.05 -6.88
C TYR A 241 -35.29 10.60 -6.41
N GLN A 242 -35.80 9.65 -7.23
CA GLN A 242 -35.59 8.22 -7.03
C GLN A 242 -34.41 7.70 -7.86
N ALA A 243 -34.18 8.33 -9.01
CA ALA A 243 -33.08 7.97 -9.86
C ALA A 243 -32.44 9.17 -10.57
N VAL A 244 -31.14 9.12 -10.78
CA VAL A 244 -30.37 10.10 -11.55
C VAL A 244 -29.58 9.38 -12.62
N ASN A 245 -29.77 9.72 -13.87
CA ASN A 245 -29.14 9.09 -15.00
C ASN A 245 -28.16 10.05 -15.68
N VAL A 246 -26.86 9.67 -15.69
CA VAL A 246 -25.77 10.45 -16.31
C VAL A 246 -25.18 9.79 -17.55
N GLN A 247 -25.81 8.70 -18.04
CA GLN A 247 -25.32 7.94 -19.20
C GLN A 247 -25.51 8.70 -20.52
N TYR A 248 -26.59 9.47 -20.62
CA TYR A 248 -26.90 10.17 -21.85
C TYR A 248 -25.94 11.31 -22.12
N LYS A 249 -25.59 11.51 -23.40
CA LYS A 249 -24.73 12.62 -23.80
C LYS A 249 -25.41 13.96 -23.48
N ASP A 250 -24.64 14.88 -22.93
CA ASP A 250 -25.00 16.28 -22.69
C ASP A 250 -26.27 16.56 -21.82
N GLN A 251 -26.77 15.54 -21.10
CA GLN A 251 -27.94 15.73 -20.21
C GLN A 251 -27.82 14.90 -18.93
N ILE A 252 -28.54 15.36 -17.90
CA ILE A 252 -28.79 14.63 -16.65
C ILE A 252 -30.30 14.42 -16.59
N VAL A 253 -30.75 13.17 -16.48
CA VAL A 253 -32.16 12.84 -16.34
C VAL A 253 -32.41 12.46 -14.90
N CYS A 254 -33.37 13.12 -14.25
CA CYS A 254 -33.73 12.90 -12.86
C CYS A 254 -35.20 12.49 -12.81
N ASP A 255 -35.50 11.34 -12.18
CA ASP A 255 -36.86 10.76 -12.02
C ASP A 255 -37.30 10.82 -10.57
#